data_a817c96f6a02a35cfd76ffa505a73b77
#
_entry.id   a817c96f6a02a35cfd76ffa505a73b77
#
_cell.length_a   1.000
_cell.length_b   1.000
_cell.length_c   1.000
_cell.angle_alpha   90.00
_cell.angle_beta   90.00
_cell.angle_gamma   90.00
#
_symmetry.space_group_name_H-M   'P 1'
#
loop_
_entity.id
_entity.type
_entity.pdbx_description
1 polymer ?
#
loop_
_entity_poly.entity_id
_entity_poly.type
_entity_poly.pdbx_seq_one_letter_code
_entity_poly.pdbx_strand_id
1 'polypeptide(L)'
;MPAAAQKSAHQSQSATQSTIKVLYGESDENTLSAQAAEMTKAGHHVTTALNRQGVQEALRRDAFDLVILGATLSKDDRHHLPYMVKKSHEGTKVLVMHAGTHHHEVDAAIDPSLSMHRILEKIAALIAATK
;
A
#
# COMPACT_ATOMS: atom_id res chain seq x y z
N MET A 1 -14.62 -12.71 29.41
CA MET A 1 -14.53 -12.59 29.14
C MET A 1 -14.62 -12.22 28.57
N PRO A 2 -14.57 -12.39 28.39
CA PRO A 2 -14.59 -12.23 27.65
C PRO A 2 -14.50 -11.71 26.95
N ALA A 3 -14.45 -11.60 26.95
CA ALA A 3 -14.40 -11.19 26.31
C ALA A 3 -14.03 -10.86 25.55
N ALA A 4 -13.84 -11.06 25.43
CA ALA A 4 -13.59 -10.87 24.74
C ALA A 4 -13.66 -10.69 23.86
N ALA A 5 -13.87 -10.87 23.93
CA ALA A 5 -13.93 -10.84 23.14
C ALA A 5 -14.08 -10.39 22.38
N GLN A 6 -14.21 -10.29 22.50
CA GLN A 6 -14.37 -10.06 21.88
C GLN A 6 -14.01 -9.51 21.20
N LYS A 7 -13.83 -9.55 21.15
CA LYS A 7 -13.50 -9.34 20.53
C LYS A 7 -13.37 -9.18 19.74
N SER A 8 -13.70 -9.53 19.58
CA SER A 8 -13.65 -9.65 18.75
C SER A 8 -13.93 -9.36 17.99
N ALA A 9 -14.32 -9.36 18.03
CA ALA A 9 -14.64 -9.32 17.27
C ALA A 9 -14.81 -8.74 16.71
N HIS A 10 -14.96 -8.55 16.70
CA HIS A 10 -15.11 -8.21 16.16
C HIS A 10 -14.74 -7.85 15.56
N GLN A 11 -14.62 -7.88 15.44
CA GLN A 11 -14.29 -7.94 14.77
C GLN A 11 -14.50 -8.04 13.94
N SER A 12 -15.01 -8.37 13.95
CA SER A 12 -15.22 -8.88 13.04
C SER A 12 -15.66 -8.47 12.16
N GLN A 13 -16.37 -8.09 12.23
CA GLN A 13 -16.58 -7.58 11.10
C GLN A 13 -15.51 -7.30 10.27
N SER A 14 -14.71 -7.35 10.67
CA SER A 14 -13.52 -7.32 9.95
C SER A 14 -13.32 -8.52 9.09
N ALA A 15 -14.15 -9.49 9.21
CA ALA A 15 -14.04 -10.66 8.37
C ALA A 15 -14.20 -10.31 6.90
N THR A 16 -14.99 -9.28 6.59
CA THR A 16 -15.20 -8.89 5.22
C THR A 16 -14.14 -7.91 4.74
N GLN A 17 -13.37 -7.39 5.67
CA GLN A 17 -12.32 -6.48 5.32
C GLN A 17 -11.01 -7.14 5.54
N SER A 18 -10.39 -7.56 4.47
CA SER A 18 -9.11 -8.22 4.56
C SER A 18 -8.08 -7.24 5.07
N THR A 19 -7.45 -7.57 6.17
CA THR A 19 -6.29 -6.86 6.63
C THR A 19 -5.12 -7.32 5.76
N ILE A 20 -4.44 -6.38 5.16
CA ILE A 20 -3.32 -6.71 4.30
C ILE A 20 -2.06 -6.02 4.77
N LYS A 21 -0.93 -6.58 4.36
CA LYS A 21 0.37 -5.98 4.64
C LYS A 21 0.72 -5.05 3.50
N VAL A 22 0.85 -3.77 3.81
CA VAL A 22 1.12 -2.73 2.83
C VAL A 22 2.49 -2.13 3.08
N LEU A 23 3.28 -2.02 2.03
CA LEU A 23 4.49 -1.20 2.06
C LEU A 23 4.17 0.10 1.34
N TYR A 24 4.32 1.21 2.04
CA TYR A 24 4.01 2.52 1.49
C TYR A 24 5.25 3.39 1.48
N GLY A 25 5.65 3.84 0.29
CA GLY A 25 6.86 4.64 0.11
C GLY A 25 6.58 6.03 -0.39
N GLU A 26 7.26 7.01 0.17
CA GLU A 26 7.23 8.40 -0.24
C GLU A 26 8.61 9.00 -0.01
N SER A 27 8.87 10.15 -0.63
CA SER A 27 10.11 10.89 -0.36
C SER A 27 9.87 12.01 0.65
N ASP A 28 8.63 12.46 0.80
CA ASP A 28 8.30 13.48 1.78
C ASP A 28 7.80 12.84 3.06
N GLU A 29 8.53 13.06 4.13
CA GLU A 29 8.26 12.40 5.40
C GLU A 29 6.89 12.77 5.98
N ASN A 30 6.49 14.01 5.84
CA ASN A 30 5.19 14.46 6.36
C ASN A 30 4.04 13.80 5.61
N THR A 31 4.14 13.72 4.30
CA THR A 31 3.15 13.03 3.48
C THR A 31 3.08 11.55 3.86
N LEU A 32 4.24 10.94 4.03
CA LEU A 32 4.33 9.54 4.38
C LEU A 32 3.60 9.26 5.70
N SER A 33 3.91 10.03 6.72
CA SER A 33 3.30 9.83 8.05
C SER A 33 1.81 10.05 8.05
N ALA A 34 1.37 11.13 7.41
CA ALA A 34 -0.06 11.48 7.42
C ALA A 34 -0.89 10.43 6.69
N GLN A 35 -0.45 10.01 5.51
CA GLN A 35 -1.23 9.06 4.75
C GLN A 35 -1.15 7.65 5.32
N ALA A 36 0.01 7.29 5.86
CA ALA A 36 0.14 5.99 6.51
C ALA A 36 -0.80 5.87 7.70
N ALA A 37 -0.98 6.95 8.44
CA ALA A 37 -1.90 6.96 9.57
C ALA A 37 -3.34 6.68 9.11
N GLU A 38 -3.75 7.26 7.99
CA GLU A 38 -5.08 7.03 7.46
C GLU A 38 -5.28 5.59 7.00
N MET A 39 -4.26 5.03 6.37
CA MET A 39 -4.33 3.63 5.94
C MET A 39 -4.40 2.69 7.14
N THR A 40 -3.65 3.00 8.19
CA THR A 40 -3.68 2.20 9.41
C THR A 40 -5.05 2.27 10.08
N LYS A 41 -5.66 3.45 10.07
CA LYS A 41 -7.01 3.61 10.62
C LYS A 41 -8.03 2.75 9.86
N ALA A 42 -7.77 2.53 8.58
CA ALA A 42 -8.65 1.71 7.76
C ALA A 42 -8.45 0.21 8.00
N GLY A 43 -7.49 -0.16 8.85
CA GLY A 43 -7.30 -1.55 9.25
C GLY A 43 -6.14 -2.26 8.59
N HIS A 44 -5.33 -1.58 7.79
CA HIS A 44 -4.20 -2.22 7.13
C HIS A 44 -2.96 -2.18 8.00
N HIS A 45 -2.08 -3.17 7.80
CA HIS A 45 -0.77 -3.17 8.44
C HIS A 45 0.20 -2.45 7.49
N VAL A 46 0.57 -1.24 7.86
CA VAL A 46 1.36 -0.38 6.98
C VAL A 46 2.80 -0.29 7.48
N THR A 47 3.73 -0.66 6.62
CA THR A 47 5.15 -0.41 6.84
C THR A 47 5.51 0.79 5.97
N THR A 48 6.08 1.82 6.58
CA THR A 48 6.48 3.01 5.85
C THR A 48 7.90 2.89 5.37
N ALA A 49 8.18 3.50 4.22
CA ALA A 49 9.53 3.51 3.67
C ALA A 49 9.81 4.90 3.11
N LEU A 50 10.94 5.46 3.49
CA LEU A 50 11.34 6.77 3.01
C LEU A 50 12.32 6.61 1.87
N ASN A 51 11.97 7.19 0.73
CA ASN A 51 12.79 7.16 -0.47
C ASN A 51 12.95 5.74 -1.04
N ARG A 52 13.60 5.68 -2.17
CA ARG A 52 13.88 4.44 -2.86
C ARG A 52 14.60 3.43 -1.97
N GLN A 53 15.58 3.92 -1.24
CA GLN A 53 16.39 3.03 -0.41
C GLN A 53 15.55 2.36 0.67
N GLY A 54 14.64 3.09 1.30
CA GLY A 54 13.75 2.52 2.30
C GLY A 54 12.87 1.44 1.73
N VAL A 55 12.35 1.68 0.52
CA VAL A 55 11.50 0.68 -0.14
C VAL A 55 12.32 -0.59 -0.43
N GLN A 56 13.52 -0.43 -0.95
CA GLN A 56 14.36 -1.57 -1.29
C GLN A 56 14.71 -2.39 -0.05
N GLU A 57 15.02 -1.72 1.05
CA GLU A 57 15.35 -2.42 2.29
C GLU A 57 14.17 -3.18 2.84
N ALA A 58 12.99 -2.57 2.80
CA ALA A 58 11.79 -3.24 3.29
C ALA A 58 11.50 -4.50 2.48
N LEU A 59 11.68 -4.42 1.18
CA LEU A 59 11.44 -5.57 0.30
C LEU A 59 12.40 -6.72 0.59
N ARG A 60 13.60 -6.41 1.06
CA ARG A 60 14.56 -7.45 1.42
C ARG A 60 14.22 -8.14 2.73
N ARG A 61 13.52 -7.43 3.62
CA ARG A 61 13.23 -7.94 4.96
C ARG A 61 11.93 -8.70 5.05
N ASP A 62 10.96 -8.37 4.22
CA ASP A 62 9.61 -8.87 4.41
C ASP A 62 8.89 -8.96 3.08
N ALA A 63 7.78 -9.68 3.08
CA ALA A 63 6.90 -9.79 1.93
C ALA A 63 5.64 -8.99 2.21
N PHE A 64 5.08 -8.38 1.16
CA PHE A 64 3.90 -7.53 1.28
C PHE A 64 2.84 -7.96 0.28
N ASP A 65 1.59 -7.70 0.63
CA ASP A 65 0.49 -7.94 -0.29
C ASP A 65 0.38 -6.83 -1.33
N LEU A 66 0.72 -5.62 -0.91
CA LEU A 66 0.59 -4.44 -1.74
C LEU A 66 1.73 -3.48 -1.47
N VAL A 67 2.30 -2.91 -2.52
CA VAL A 67 3.26 -1.82 -2.39
C VAL A 67 2.63 -0.58 -3.01
N ILE A 68 2.58 0.52 -2.25
CA ILE A 68 2.07 1.79 -2.74
C ILE A 68 3.24 2.74 -2.90
N LEU A 69 3.40 3.27 -4.10
CA LEU A 69 4.48 4.19 -4.43
C LEU A 69 3.87 5.58 -4.57
N GLY A 70 4.18 6.44 -3.61
CA GLY A 70 3.53 7.72 -3.48
C GLY A 70 4.01 8.78 -4.44
N ALA A 71 3.26 9.87 -4.50
CA ALA A 71 3.48 10.94 -5.46
C ALA A 71 4.75 11.75 -5.21
N THR A 72 5.25 11.74 -3.98
CA THR A 72 6.47 12.50 -3.66
C THR A 72 7.75 11.76 -4.07
N LEU A 73 7.65 10.49 -4.42
CA LEU A 73 8.80 9.79 -5.00
C LEU A 73 9.13 10.41 -6.35
N SER A 74 10.41 10.37 -6.71
CA SER A 74 10.81 10.90 -8.00
C SER A 74 10.18 10.11 -9.13
N LYS A 75 10.14 10.72 -10.31
CA LYS A 75 9.61 10.05 -11.48
C LYS A 75 10.40 8.76 -11.77
N ASP A 76 11.71 8.83 -11.63
CA ASP A 76 12.55 7.65 -11.86
C ASP A 76 12.26 6.55 -10.89
N ASP A 77 12.02 6.89 -9.61
CA ASP A 77 11.72 5.89 -8.61
C ASP A 77 10.35 5.24 -8.85
N ARG A 78 9.34 6.05 -9.21
CA ARG A 78 8.02 5.50 -9.51
C ARG A 78 8.05 4.61 -10.73
N HIS A 79 9.01 4.85 -11.63
CA HIS A 79 9.17 4.08 -12.84
C HIS A 79 9.92 2.77 -12.59
N HIS A 80 10.93 2.82 -11.73
CA HIS A 80 11.84 1.70 -11.52
C HIS A 80 11.38 0.74 -10.41
N LEU A 81 10.81 1.29 -9.34
CA LEU A 81 10.45 0.48 -8.18
C LEU A 81 9.42 -0.61 -8.48
N PRO A 82 8.42 -0.39 -9.36
CA PRO A 82 7.50 -1.49 -9.68
C PRO A 82 8.21 -2.73 -10.21
N TYR A 83 9.23 -2.54 -11.04
CA TYR A 83 10.02 -3.64 -11.53
C TYR A 83 10.75 -4.35 -10.39
N MET A 84 11.31 -3.57 -9.46
CA MET A 84 12.00 -4.13 -8.31
C MET A 84 11.06 -4.96 -7.43
N VAL A 85 9.83 -4.47 -7.25
CA VAL A 85 8.84 -5.19 -6.45
C VAL A 85 8.53 -6.54 -7.08
N LYS A 86 8.25 -6.55 -8.37
CA LYS A 86 7.89 -7.80 -9.05
C LYS A 86 9.05 -8.77 -9.09
N LYS A 87 10.26 -8.25 -9.19
CA LYS A 87 11.45 -9.09 -9.18
C LYS A 87 11.66 -9.74 -7.81
N SER A 88 11.32 -9.02 -6.74
CA SER A 88 11.43 -9.56 -5.38
C SER A 88 10.30 -10.51 -5.05
N HIS A 89 9.06 -10.14 -5.40
CA HIS A 89 7.88 -10.91 -5.04
C HIS A 89 6.83 -10.74 -6.13
N GLU A 90 6.77 -11.69 -7.02
CA GLU A 90 5.92 -11.61 -8.21
C GLU A 90 4.44 -11.40 -7.88
N GLY A 91 3.98 -12.00 -6.78
CA GLY A 91 2.57 -11.91 -6.40
C GLY A 91 2.15 -10.63 -5.72
N THR A 92 3.11 -9.76 -5.38
CA THR A 92 2.80 -8.51 -4.72
C THR A 92 2.19 -7.52 -5.71
N LYS A 93 1.08 -6.89 -5.33
CA LYS A 93 0.45 -5.87 -6.18
C LYS A 93 1.15 -4.54 -6.01
N VAL A 94 1.15 -3.73 -7.06
CA VAL A 94 1.79 -2.41 -7.04
C VAL A 94 0.76 -1.36 -7.44
N LEU A 95 0.59 -0.36 -6.56
CA LEU A 95 -0.26 0.80 -6.82
C LEU A 95 0.63 2.03 -6.85
N VAL A 96 0.59 2.77 -7.95
CA VAL A 96 1.38 4.00 -8.09
C VAL A 96 0.46 5.20 -8.04
N MET A 97 0.79 6.17 -7.20
CA MET A 97 0.03 7.43 -7.11
C MET A 97 0.55 8.40 -8.17
N HIS A 98 0.02 8.24 -9.36
CA HIS A 98 0.46 9.03 -10.50
C HIS A 98 -0.65 9.05 -11.54
N ALA A 99 -0.97 10.23 -12.06
CA ALA A 99 -1.95 10.37 -13.12
C ALA A 99 -1.28 10.04 -14.46
N GLY A 100 -1.97 9.28 -15.28
CA GLY A 100 -1.48 8.96 -16.61
C GLY A 100 -1.25 7.47 -16.80
N THR A 101 -0.51 7.14 -17.86
CA THR A 101 -0.26 5.73 -18.19
C THR A 101 0.77 5.12 -17.25
N HIS A 102 0.71 3.83 -17.10
CA HIS A 102 1.65 3.11 -16.24
C HIS A 102 2.17 1.87 -16.96
N HIS A 103 3.23 1.31 -16.40
CA HIS A 103 3.86 0.13 -16.95
C HIS A 103 3.10 -1.13 -16.57
N HIS A 104 3.38 -2.23 -17.26
CA HIS A 104 2.73 -3.50 -16.96
C HIS A 104 3.07 -4.04 -15.58
N GLU A 105 4.18 -3.60 -14.96
CA GLU A 105 4.50 -3.99 -13.60
C GLU A 105 3.62 -3.32 -12.57
N VAL A 106 2.88 -2.29 -12.97
CA VAL A 106 2.00 -1.56 -12.09
C VAL A 106 0.60 -2.14 -12.21
N ASP A 107 0.05 -2.60 -11.11
CA ASP A 107 -1.28 -3.20 -11.13
C ASP A 107 -2.38 -2.16 -11.16
N ALA A 108 -2.10 -0.96 -10.62
CA ALA A 108 -3.07 0.14 -10.67
C ALA A 108 -2.34 1.45 -10.49
N ALA A 109 -2.95 2.50 -11.02
CA ALA A 109 -2.46 3.86 -10.82
C ALA A 109 -3.63 4.71 -10.33
N ILE A 110 -3.36 5.67 -9.48
CA ILE A 110 -4.40 6.53 -8.96
C ILE A 110 -3.88 7.96 -8.90
N ASP A 111 -4.74 8.91 -9.25
CA ASP A 111 -4.40 10.33 -9.23
C ASP A 111 -4.14 10.75 -7.78
N PRO A 112 -2.97 11.31 -7.47
CA PRO A 112 -2.64 11.70 -6.10
C PRO A 112 -3.51 12.83 -5.56
N SER A 113 -4.23 13.54 -6.43
CA SER A 113 -5.13 14.59 -5.97
C SER A 113 -6.43 14.05 -5.40
N LEU A 114 -6.71 12.77 -5.57
CA LEU A 114 -7.91 12.17 -5.04
C LEU A 114 -7.81 12.06 -3.51
N SER A 115 -8.98 12.07 -2.86
CA SER A 115 -9.02 11.96 -1.41
C SER A 115 -8.55 10.60 -0.94
N MET A 116 -8.15 10.53 0.33
CA MET A 116 -7.74 9.25 0.91
C MET A 116 -8.87 8.22 0.84
N HIS A 117 -10.11 8.66 0.95
CA HIS A 117 -11.26 7.76 0.81
C HIS A 117 -11.22 7.01 -0.52
N ARG A 118 -10.96 7.74 -1.61
CA ARG A 118 -10.88 7.14 -2.94
C ARG A 118 -9.68 6.20 -3.07
N ILE A 119 -8.57 6.59 -2.46
CA ILE A 119 -7.37 5.75 -2.46
C ILE A 119 -7.66 4.43 -1.75
N LEU A 120 -8.33 4.50 -0.59
CA LEU A 120 -8.68 3.29 0.15
C LEU A 120 -9.66 2.41 -0.62
N GLU A 121 -10.60 3.01 -1.36
CA GLU A 121 -11.49 2.25 -2.21
C GLU A 121 -10.72 1.50 -3.29
N LYS A 122 -9.71 2.16 -3.87
CA LYS A 122 -8.90 1.55 -4.90
C LYS A 122 -8.10 0.38 -4.34
N ILE A 123 -7.55 0.54 -3.15
CA ILE A 123 -6.83 -0.53 -2.48
C ILE A 123 -7.74 -1.74 -2.29
N ALA A 124 -8.94 -1.51 -1.78
CA ALA A 124 -9.89 -2.58 -1.54
C ALA A 124 -10.24 -3.32 -2.83
N ALA A 125 -10.48 -2.56 -3.90
CA ALA A 125 -10.83 -3.16 -5.18
C ALA A 125 -9.67 -3.98 -5.74
N LEU A 126 -8.45 -3.49 -5.59
CA LEU A 126 -7.27 -4.18 -6.10
C LEU A 126 -7.04 -5.49 -5.37
N ILE A 127 -7.23 -5.49 -4.06
CA ILE A 127 -7.06 -6.70 -3.27
C ILE A 127 -8.16 -7.71 -3.56
N ALA A 128 -9.40 -7.24 -3.69
CA ALA A 128 -10.52 -8.12 -4.01
C ALA A 128 -10.30 -8.83 -5.36
N ALA A 129 -9.69 -8.13 -6.30
CA ALA A 129 -9.46 -8.69 -7.65
C ALA A 129 -8.44 -9.83 -7.64
N THR A 130 -7.65 -9.97 -6.57
CA THR A 130 -6.68 -11.06 -6.52
C THR A 130 -7.26 -12.37 -6.00
N LYS A 131 -8.49 -12.34 -5.56
CA LYS A 131 -9.14 -13.57 -5.06
C LYS A 131 -10.04 -14.24 -6.08
#